data_c113f27d0d89de69a1d1989fa36f8def
#
_entry.id   c113f27d0d89de69a1d1989fa36f8def
#
_cell.length_a   1.000
_cell.length_b   1.000
_cell.length_c   1.000
_cell.angle_alpha   90.00
_cell.angle_beta   90.00
_cell.angle_gamma   90.00
#
_symmetry.space_group_name_H-M   'P 1'
#
loop_
_entity.id
_entity.type
_entity.pdbx_description
1 polymer ?
#
loop_
_entity_poly.entity_id
_entity_poly.type
_entity_poly.pdbx_seq_one_letter_code
_entity_poly.pdbx_strand_id
1 'polypeptide(L)'
;MKFSVTVTLKKDVLDPQGKVVQNTLSNLGINTLKSIRQGKFFEIEIQESDSNKAEEKAEKKINEMCEKLLVNLIIENYKINKV
;
A
#
# COMPACT_ATOMS: atom_id res chain seq x y z
N MET A 1 19.00 -2.53 -2.74
CA MET A 1 18.05 -1.41 -2.91
C MET A 1 16.83 -1.64 -2.06
N LYS A 2 16.34 -0.60 -1.45
CA LYS A 2 15.13 -0.66 -0.65
C LYS A 2 14.01 0.12 -1.29
N PHE A 3 12.83 -0.47 -1.25
CA PHE A 3 11.61 0.14 -1.76
C PHE A 3 10.49 -0.04 -0.73
N SER A 4 9.50 0.81 -0.81
CA SER A 4 8.28 0.62 -0.06
C SER A 4 7.10 0.56 -1.03
N VAL A 5 6.11 -0.26 -0.69
CA VAL A 5 4.86 -0.35 -1.44
C VAL A 5 3.72 -0.03 -0.48
N THR A 6 2.97 0.98 -0.81
CA THR A 6 1.76 1.36 -0.07
C THR A 6 0.56 0.86 -0.86
N VAL A 7 -0.30 0.07 -0.23
CA VAL A 7 -1.49 -0.50 -0.84
C VAL A 7 -2.72 0.05 -0.13
N THR A 8 -3.62 0.65 -0.87
CA THR A 8 -4.87 1.19 -0.33
C THR A 8 -6.06 0.71 -1.15
N LEU A 9 -7.21 0.62 -0.53
CA LEU A 9 -8.44 0.32 -1.25
C LEU A 9 -8.80 1.47 -2.18
N LYS A 10 -9.34 1.13 -3.34
CA LYS A 10 -9.89 2.13 -4.27
C LYS A 10 -10.98 2.92 -3.58
N LYS A 11 -11.14 4.19 -3.95
CA LYS A 11 -12.10 5.10 -3.30
C LYS A 11 -13.53 4.58 -3.31
N ASP A 12 -13.91 3.86 -4.35
CA ASP A 12 -15.26 3.33 -4.52
C ASP A 12 -15.53 2.06 -3.73
N VAL A 13 -14.49 1.48 -3.14
CA VAL A 13 -14.61 0.22 -2.40
C VAL A 13 -14.85 0.52 -0.93
N LEU A 14 -15.85 -0.16 -0.36
CA LEU A 14 -16.13 -0.06 1.07
C LEU A 14 -14.95 -0.60 1.87
N ASP A 15 -14.53 0.17 2.87
CA ASP A 15 -13.48 -0.22 3.80
C ASP A 15 -14.10 -0.59 5.16
N PRO A 16 -14.45 -1.87 5.38
CA PRO A 16 -15.10 -2.26 6.63
C PRO A 16 -14.20 -2.09 7.85
N GLN A 17 -12.88 -2.31 7.70
CA GLN A 17 -11.94 -2.13 8.80
C GLN A 17 -11.80 -0.65 9.18
N GLY A 18 -11.67 0.21 8.19
CA GLY A 18 -11.62 1.65 8.42
C GLY A 18 -12.89 2.17 9.09
N LYS A 19 -14.05 1.63 8.71
CA LYS A 19 -15.33 1.99 9.29
C LYS A 19 -15.41 1.60 10.77
N VAL A 20 -14.94 0.43 11.12
CA VAL A 20 -14.89 -0.03 12.51
C VAL A 20 -13.96 0.86 13.35
N VAL A 21 -12.80 1.20 12.83
CA VAL A 21 -11.86 2.10 13.49
C VAL A 21 -12.50 3.48 13.71
N GLN A 22 -13.15 4.01 12.68
CA GLN A 22 -13.84 5.29 12.78
C GLN A 22 -14.91 5.30 13.88
N ASN A 23 -15.75 4.27 13.91
CA ASN A 23 -16.79 4.14 14.91
C ASN A 23 -16.23 4.02 16.33
N THR A 24 -15.16 3.25 16.48
CA THR A 24 -14.48 3.09 17.78
C THR A 24 -13.91 4.42 18.26
N LEU A 25 -13.27 5.18 17.38
CA LEU A 25 -12.73 6.49 17.74
C LEU A 25 -13.83 7.48 18.11
N SER A 26 -14.96 7.45 17.42
CA SER A 26 -16.13 8.26 17.79
C SER A 26 -16.62 7.93 19.19
N ASN A 27 -16.69 6.65 19.53
CA ASN A 27 -17.10 6.19 20.84
C ASN A 27 -16.13 6.60 21.95
N LEU A 28 -14.86 6.83 21.60
CA LEU A 28 -13.85 7.33 22.53
C LEU A 28 -13.86 8.86 22.68
N GLY A 29 -14.78 9.54 22.01
CA GLY A 29 -14.93 10.99 22.14
C GLY A 29 -14.27 11.79 21.02
N ILE A 30 -13.71 11.15 19.99
CA ILE A 30 -13.09 11.83 18.86
C ILE A 30 -14.15 12.05 17.78
N ASN A 31 -14.81 13.21 17.82
CA ASN A 31 -15.95 13.49 16.95
C ASN A 31 -15.63 14.35 15.73
N THR A 32 -14.37 14.77 15.57
CA THR A 32 -13.94 15.60 14.46
C THR A 32 -13.47 14.79 13.23
N LEU A 33 -13.40 13.49 13.36
CA LEU A 33 -12.93 12.60 12.31
C LEU A 33 -14.00 12.44 11.23
N LYS A 34 -13.68 12.89 10.00
CA LYS A 34 -14.59 12.74 8.86
C LYS A 34 -14.49 11.38 8.22
N SER A 35 -13.29 10.88 8.09
CA SER A 35 -13.06 9.55 7.52
C SER A 35 -11.70 9.02 7.94
N ILE A 36 -11.58 7.70 7.95
CA ILE A 36 -10.31 7.03 8.12
C ILE A 36 -10.32 5.80 7.22
N ARG A 37 -9.20 5.55 6.57
CA ARG A 37 -9.03 4.39 5.70
C ARG A 37 -7.76 3.64 6.10
N GLN A 38 -7.82 2.34 5.98
CA GLN A 38 -6.73 1.46 6.36
C GLN A 38 -6.11 0.84 5.10
N GLY A 39 -4.80 0.70 5.09
CA GLY A 39 -4.09 0.07 3.99
C GLY A 39 -2.98 -0.83 4.47
N LYS A 40 -2.19 -1.30 3.53
CA LYS A 40 -1.03 -2.15 3.80
C LYS A 40 0.25 -1.42 3.42
N PHE A 41 1.31 -1.75 4.10
CA PHE A 41 2.63 -1.20 3.82
C PHE A 41 3.64 -2.34 3.77
N PHE A 42 4.39 -2.42 2.67
CA PHE A 42 5.44 -3.42 2.50
C PHE A 42 6.79 -2.73 2.38
N GLU A 43 7.75 -3.18 3.14
CA GLU A 43 9.15 -2.80 2.96
C GLU A 43 9.84 -3.93 2.19
N ILE A 44 10.48 -3.59 1.09
CA ILE A 44 11.09 -4.58 0.22
C ILE A 44 12.56 -4.21 0.03
N GLU A 45 13.42 -5.16 0.34
CA GLU A 45 14.83 -5.05 0.00
C GLU A 45 15.11 -6.03 -1.12
N ILE A 46 15.62 -5.53 -2.23
CA ILE A 46 15.88 -6.33 -3.40
C ILE A 46 17.34 -6.21 -3.80
N GLN A 47 17.94 -7.33 -4.13
CA GLN A 47 19.31 -7.38 -4.58
C GLN A 47 19.35 -7.38 -6.10
N GLU A 48 20.04 -6.40 -6.67
CA GLU A 48 20.21 -6.27 -8.11
C GLU A 48 21.66 -5.97 -8.42
N SER A 49 22.27 -6.76 -9.30
CA SER A 49 23.70 -6.69 -9.59
C SER A 49 24.06 -5.82 -10.79
N ASP A 50 23.10 -5.45 -11.62
CA ASP A 50 23.35 -4.64 -12.81
C ASP A 50 23.37 -3.16 -12.42
N SER A 51 24.57 -2.55 -12.43
CA SER A 51 24.76 -1.20 -11.95
C SER A 51 24.12 -0.12 -12.82
N ASN A 52 23.93 -0.35 -14.11
CA ASN A 52 23.42 0.68 -15.03
C ASN A 52 21.89 0.80 -15.03
N LYS A 53 21.19 -0.30 -14.78
CA LYS A 53 19.72 -0.34 -14.81
C LYS A 53 19.15 -1.04 -13.61
N ALA A 54 19.92 -1.10 -12.53
CA ALA A 54 19.52 -1.83 -11.33
C ALA A 54 18.20 -1.32 -10.75
N GLU A 55 18.02 0.00 -10.71
CA GLU A 55 16.79 0.60 -10.18
C GLU A 55 15.57 0.25 -11.05
N GLU A 56 15.69 0.37 -12.36
CA GLU A 56 14.61 0.02 -13.29
C GLU A 56 14.24 -1.46 -13.20
N LYS A 57 15.24 -2.32 -13.12
CA LYS A 57 15.02 -3.77 -13.00
C LYS A 57 14.35 -4.10 -11.66
N ALA A 58 14.78 -3.47 -10.59
CA ALA A 58 14.20 -3.67 -9.26
C ALA A 58 12.74 -3.22 -9.24
N GLU A 59 12.42 -2.03 -9.77
CA GLU A 59 11.05 -1.55 -9.87
C GLU A 59 10.16 -2.49 -10.66
N LYS A 60 10.67 -3.00 -11.78
CA LYS A 60 9.92 -3.94 -12.61
C LYS A 60 9.59 -5.23 -11.85
N LYS A 61 10.55 -5.74 -11.10
CA LYS A 61 10.31 -6.92 -10.25
C LYS A 61 9.28 -6.66 -9.17
N ILE A 62 9.32 -5.49 -8.55
CA ILE A 62 8.37 -5.10 -7.52
C ILE A 62 6.98 -4.95 -8.11
N ASN A 63 6.85 -4.37 -9.30
CA ASN A 63 5.56 -4.32 -10.01
C ASN A 63 5.01 -5.72 -10.25
N GLU A 64 5.84 -6.66 -10.65
CA GLU A 64 5.41 -8.06 -10.82
C GLU A 64 4.93 -8.67 -9.50
N MET A 65 5.64 -8.41 -8.40
CA MET A 65 5.20 -8.87 -7.08
C MET A 65 3.83 -8.32 -6.72
N CYS A 66 3.63 -7.04 -6.95
CA CYS A 66 2.35 -6.38 -6.68
C CYS A 66 1.22 -7.00 -7.49
N GLU A 67 1.42 -7.17 -8.80
CA GLU A 67 0.41 -7.72 -9.68
C GLU A 67 0.08 -9.18 -9.37
N LYS A 68 1.07 -9.96 -8.97
CA LYS A 68 0.89 -11.40 -8.76
C LYS A 68 0.43 -11.77 -7.37
N LEU A 69 0.75 -10.98 -6.35
CA LEU A 69 0.51 -11.38 -4.97
C LEU A 69 0.13 -10.24 -4.03
N LEU A 70 0.89 -9.16 -4.01
CA LEU A 70 0.78 -8.16 -2.95
C LEU A 70 -0.49 -7.33 -3.02
N VAL A 71 -1.03 -7.13 -4.20
CA VAL A 71 -2.14 -6.22 -4.45
C VAL A 71 -3.28 -6.95 -5.17
N ASN A 72 -4.49 -6.74 -4.69
CA ASN A 72 -5.68 -7.16 -5.42
C ASN A 72 -6.11 -6.00 -6.32
N LEU A 73 -5.72 -6.06 -7.58
CA LEU A 73 -5.92 -4.96 -8.54
C LEU A 73 -7.39 -4.63 -8.81
N ILE A 74 -8.31 -5.53 -8.45
CA ILE A 74 -9.74 -5.28 -8.62
C ILE A 74 -10.22 -4.24 -7.61
N ILE A 75 -9.72 -4.29 -6.38
CA ILE A 75 -10.20 -3.45 -5.28
C ILE A 75 -9.15 -2.54 -4.67
N GLU A 76 -7.87 -2.69 -5.05
CA GLU A 76 -6.77 -1.96 -4.42
C GLU A 76 -5.94 -1.20 -5.44
N ASN A 77 -5.38 -0.08 -4.99
CA ASN A 77 -4.33 0.66 -5.70
C ASN A 77 -3.03 0.52 -4.92
N TYR A 78 -1.91 0.72 -5.61
CA TYR A 78 -0.62 0.69 -4.93
C TYR A 78 0.31 1.78 -5.45
N LYS A 79 1.27 2.13 -4.62
CA LYS A 79 2.30 3.10 -4.97
C LYS A 79 3.65 2.55 -4.52
N ILE A 80 4.63 2.57 -5.42
CA ILE A 80 5.99 2.14 -5.16
C ILE A 80 6.84 3.39 -4.92
N ASN A 81 7.60 3.39 -3.83
CA ASN A 81 8.55 4.46 -3.53
C ASN A 81 9.93 3.87 -3.32
N LYS A 82 10.94 4.52 -3.85
CA LYS A 82 12.32 4.18 -3.54
C LYS A 82 12.73 4.85 -2.23
N VAL A 83 13.32 4.07 -1.37
CA VAL A 83 13.79 4.54 -0.06
C VAL A 83 15.27 4.94 -0.12
#